data_44ef1259edcadb699bdd391ea70c14af
#
_entry.id   44ef1259edcadb699bdd391ea70c14af
#
_cell.length_a   1.000
_cell.length_b   1.000
_cell.length_c   1.000
_cell.angle_alpha   90.00
_cell.angle_beta   90.00
_cell.angle_gamma   90.00
#
_symmetry.space_group_name_H-M   'P 1'
#
loop_
_entity.id
_entity.type
_entity.pdbx_description
1 polymer ?
#
loop_
_entity_poly.entity_id
_entity_poly.type
_entity_poly.pdbx_seq_one_letter_code
_entity_poly.pdbx_strand_id
1 'polypeptide(L)'
;MNYELLLNKIREYITLSRRDCTLIEELFVPLFLSKGEVLLQEGNICKYFYYVNKGLLRQFMNYDGKELTIHFNEENTFVCDYESFITKIPSQKTIVALEDTVLQMISYANLQRFYKEIEDGERFGRLLLEETFIKAIQ
;
A
#
# COMPACT_ATOMS: atom_id res chain seq x y z
N MET A 1 6.86 0.72 16.89
CA MET A 1 6.24 1.39 15.72
C MET A 1 4.89 1.95 16.11
N ASN A 2 4.61 3.18 15.73
CA ASN A 2 3.33 3.83 16.00
C ASN A 2 2.34 3.53 14.86
N TYR A 3 1.21 2.91 15.18
CA TYR A 3 0.17 2.53 14.22
C TYR A 3 -0.97 3.54 14.14
N GLU A 4 -0.90 4.62 14.91
CA GLU A 4 -2.03 5.56 15.04
C GLU A 4 -2.44 6.18 13.70
N LEU A 5 -1.47 6.55 12.85
CA LEU A 5 -1.78 7.12 11.55
C LEU A 5 -2.48 6.12 10.63
N LEU A 6 -2.01 4.87 10.62
CA LEU A 6 -2.64 3.81 9.83
C LEU A 6 -4.06 3.53 10.33
N LEU A 7 -4.24 3.41 11.65
CA LEU A 7 -5.55 3.16 12.23
C LEU A 7 -6.53 4.29 11.90
N ASN A 8 -6.07 5.54 12.01
CA ASN A 8 -6.91 6.69 11.67
C ASN A 8 -7.26 6.73 10.20
N LYS A 9 -6.33 6.32 9.32
CA LYS A 9 -6.61 6.21 7.89
C LYS A 9 -7.71 5.20 7.61
N ILE A 10 -7.62 4.03 8.22
CA ILE A 10 -8.63 2.98 8.06
C ILE A 10 -9.98 3.45 8.63
N ARG A 11 -9.96 4.20 9.74
CA ARG A 11 -11.18 4.76 10.35
C ARG A 11 -11.91 5.75 9.45
N GLU A 12 -11.26 6.28 8.41
CA GLU A 12 -11.95 7.11 7.42
C GLU A 12 -12.95 6.30 6.61
N TYR A 13 -12.81 4.98 6.59
CA TYR A 13 -13.66 4.09 5.80
C TYR A 13 -14.61 3.28 6.65
N ILE A 14 -14.15 2.78 7.80
CA ILE A 14 -14.92 1.86 8.65
C ILE A 14 -14.67 2.16 10.13
N THR A 15 -15.55 1.66 10.98
CA THR A 15 -15.37 1.70 12.43
C THR A 15 -14.48 0.54 12.86
N LEU A 16 -13.58 0.78 13.81
CA LEU A 16 -12.69 -0.25 14.35
C LEU A 16 -12.94 -0.46 15.84
N SER A 17 -13.12 -1.72 16.24
CA SER A 17 -13.15 -2.11 17.64
C SER A 17 -11.71 -2.17 18.18
N ARG A 18 -11.57 -2.30 19.49
CA ARG A 18 -10.25 -2.50 20.11
C ARG A 18 -9.58 -3.76 19.56
N ARG A 19 -10.35 -4.83 19.41
CA ARG A 19 -9.86 -6.08 18.84
C ARG A 19 -9.38 -5.91 17.43
N ASP A 20 -10.12 -5.15 16.60
CA ASP A 20 -9.74 -4.84 15.23
C ASP A 20 -8.39 -4.12 15.22
N CYS A 21 -8.20 -3.13 16.09
CA CYS A 21 -6.95 -2.37 16.15
C CYS A 21 -5.77 -3.29 16.50
N THR A 22 -5.94 -4.18 17.47
CA THR A 22 -4.90 -5.13 17.86
C THR A 22 -4.52 -6.04 16.69
N LEU A 23 -5.52 -6.53 15.96
CA LEU A 23 -5.28 -7.40 14.82
C LEU A 23 -4.57 -6.67 13.68
N ILE A 24 -4.96 -5.43 13.41
CA ILE A 24 -4.29 -4.61 12.38
C ILE A 24 -2.81 -4.45 12.71
N GLU A 25 -2.48 -4.20 13.98
CA GLU A 25 -1.09 -4.06 14.42
C GLU A 25 -0.29 -5.37 14.28
N GLU A 26 -0.95 -6.51 14.31
CA GLU A 26 -0.31 -7.80 14.03
C GLU A 26 -0.12 -8.03 12.54
N LEU A 27 -1.10 -7.66 11.73
CA LEU A 27 -1.12 -7.96 10.30
C LEU A 27 -0.21 -7.06 9.47
N PHE A 28 -0.05 -5.80 9.88
CA PHE A 28 0.82 -4.84 9.20
C PHE A 28 2.18 -4.79 9.87
N VAL A 29 3.25 -4.93 9.07
CA VAL A 29 4.63 -4.89 9.56
C VAL A 29 5.33 -3.64 9.06
N PRO A 30 6.19 -3.02 9.90
CA PRO A 30 6.92 -1.83 9.48
C PRO A 30 8.01 -2.17 8.48
N LEU A 31 8.27 -1.23 7.56
CA LEU A 31 9.37 -1.29 6.62
C LEU A 31 9.98 0.11 6.51
N PHE A 32 11.29 0.20 6.64
CA PHE A 32 12.02 1.45 6.56
C PHE A 32 12.86 1.47 5.30
N LEU A 33 12.72 2.52 4.50
CA LEU A 33 13.50 2.72 3.29
C LEU A 33 14.32 3.99 3.42
N SER A 34 15.59 3.91 3.06
CA SER A 34 16.42 5.09 2.91
C SER A 34 16.14 5.73 1.55
N LYS A 35 16.39 7.03 1.46
CA LYS A 35 16.29 7.75 0.19
C LYS A 35 17.04 6.99 -0.91
N GLY A 36 16.36 6.74 -2.02
CA GLY A 36 16.92 6.05 -3.19
C GLY A 36 16.73 4.54 -3.18
N GLU A 37 16.29 3.95 -2.07
CA GLU A 37 16.02 2.52 -2.05
C GLU A 37 14.77 2.17 -2.86
N VAL A 38 14.82 1.02 -3.53
CA VAL A 38 13.74 0.53 -4.39
C VAL A 38 12.81 -0.35 -3.56
N LEU A 39 11.52 -0.01 -3.55
CA LEU A 39 10.48 -0.80 -2.89
C LEU A 39 10.02 -1.95 -3.78
N LEU A 40 9.85 -1.69 -5.06
CA LEU A 40 9.43 -2.68 -6.05
C LEU A 40 10.21 -2.41 -7.33
N GLN A 41 10.92 -3.43 -7.81
CA GLN A 41 11.68 -3.35 -9.04
C GLN A 41 10.86 -3.93 -10.19
N GLU A 42 10.87 -3.26 -11.34
CA GLU A 42 10.29 -3.79 -12.56
C GLU A 42 10.77 -5.23 -12.79
N GLY A 43 9.85 -6.12 -13.12
CA GLY A 43 10.13 -7.54 -13.32
C GLY A 43 9.92 -8.39 -12.08
N ASN A 44 9.77 -7.80 -10.91
CA ASN A 44 9.46 -8.52 -9.67
C ASN A 44 7.95 -8.51 -9.42
N ILE A 45 7.48 -9.48 -8.65
CA ILE A 45 6.07 -9.55 -8.26
C ILE A 45 5.86 -8.66 -7.04
N CYS A 46 4.80 -7.85 -7.06
CA CYS A 46 4.38 -7.05 -5.91
C CYS A 46 3.75 -7.98 -4.88
N LYS A 47 4.38 -8.15 -3.73
CA LYS A 47 3.95 -9.12 -2.72
C LYS A 47 3.23 -8.49 -1.54
N TYR A 48 3.18 -7.16 -1.47
CA TYR A 48 2.61 -6.44 -0.34
C TYR A 48 1.75 -5.29 -0.78
N PHE A 49 0.83 -4.94 0.09
CA PHE A 49 0.04 -3.72 0.05
C PHE A 49 0.62 -2.80 1.14
N TYR A 50 0.88 -1.54 0.81
CA TYR A 50 1.62 -0.63 1.67
C TYR A 50 0.80 0.57 2.09
N TYR A 51 1.04 1.04 3.31
CA TYR A 51 0.60 2.34 3.80
C TYR A 51 1.82 3.23 4.01
N VAL A 52 1.81 4.45 3.48
CA VAL A 52 2.91 5.41 3.65
C VAL A 52 2.68 6.18 4.95
N ASN A 53 3.42 5.79 5.99
CA ASN A 53 3.36 6.45 7.29
C ASN A 53 4.09 7.80 7.25
N LYS A 54 5.25 7.84 6.60
CA LYS A 54 6.08 9.03 6.46
C LYS A 54 6.95 8.90 5.22
N GLY A 55 7.13 9.98 4.49
CA GLY A 55 8.04 10.00 3.34
C GLY A 55 7.33 10.18 2.02
N LEU A 56 8.01 9.80 0.94
CA LEU A 56 7.53 10.02 -0.41
C LEU A 56 8.07 8.94 -1.34
N LEU A 57 7.19 8.36 -2.13
CA LEU A 57 7.53 7.35 -3.13
C LEU A 57 7.25 7.89 -4.53
N ARG A 58 8.03 7.43 -5.50
CA ARG A 58 7.83 7.71 -6.91
C ARG A 58 7.63 6.39 -7.65
N GLN A 59 6.58 6.30 -8.45
CA GLN A 59 6.35 5.17 -9.35
C GLN A 59 6.67 5.59 -10.78
N PHE A 60 7.42 4.76 -11.49
CA PHE A 60 7.74 5.04 -12.88
C PHE A 60 7.80 3.76 -13.70
N MET A 61 7.67 3.92 -15.02
CA MET A 61 7.87 2.85 -16.00
C MET A 61 9.01 3.26 -16.92
N ASN A 62 9.76 2.26 -17.38
CA ASN A 62 10.72 2.49 -18.45
C ASN A 62 10.01 2.35 -19.77
N TYR A 63 10.07 3.41 -20.56
CA TYR A 63 9.48 3.45 -21.89
C TYR A 63 10.52 3.96 -22.87
N ASP A 64 10.92 3.08 -23.79
CA ASP A 64 11.88 3.41 -24.85
C ASP A 64 13.19 4.00 -24.29
N GLY A 65 13.69 3.40 -23.20
CA GLY A 65 14.92 3.83 -22.53
C GLY A 65 14.79 5.03 -21.61
N LYS A 66 13.58 5.55 -21.41
CA LYS A 66 13.33 6.70 -20.55
C LYS A 66 12.40 6.32 -19.39
N GLU A 67 12.66 6.93 -18.25
CA GLU A 67 11.78 6.78 -17.09
C GLU A 67 10.58 7.72 -17.24
N LEU A 68 9.39 7.13 -17.27
CA LEU A 68 8.14 7.88 -17.33
C LEU A 68 7.49 7.80 -15.94
N THR A 69 7.46 8.92 -15.23
CA THR A 69 6.82 8.99 -13.92
C THR A 69 5.31 8.82 -14.07
N ILE A 70 4.75 7.86 -13.34
CA ILE A 70 3.33 7.56 -13.36
C ILE A 70 2.63 8.25 -12.20
N HIS A 71 3.25 8.22 -11.01
CA HIS A 71 2.59 8.65 -9.79
C HIS A 71 3.59 8.95 -8.69
N PHE A 72 3.21 9.85 -7.76
CA PHE A 72 3.90 10.05 -6.51
C PHE A 72 2.96 9.64 -5.38
N ASN A 73 3.50 8.94 -4.39
CA ASN A 73 2.72 8.53 -3.23
C ASN A 73 3.23 9.25 -1.98
N GLU A 74 2.36 10.08 -1.43
CA GLU A 74 2.62 10.90 -0.26
C GLU A 74 2.27 10.18 1.02
N GLU A 75 2.60 10.79 2.14
CA GLU A 75 2.17 10.34 3.47
C GLU A 75 0.66 10.17 3.50
N ASN A 76 0.21 9.21 4.27
CA ASN A 76 -1.20 8.92 4.51
C ASN A 76 -1.93 8.41 3.26
N THR A 77 -1.22 7.72 2.38
CA THR A 77 -1.82 7.06 1.20
C THR A 77 -1.46 5.59 1.18
N PHE A 78 -2.27 4.79 0.49
CA PHE A 78 -1.96 3.40 0.23
C PHE A 78 -1.26 3.26 -1.12
N VAL A 79 -0.34 2.30 -1.21
CA VAL A 79 0.47 2.05 -2.41
C VAL A 79 0.50 0.56 -2.70
N CYS A 80 0.25 0.21 -3.96
CA CYS A 80 0.33 -1.19 -4.40
C CYS A 80 0.30 -1.22 -5.92
N ASP A 81 1.12 -2.06 -6.54
CA ASP A 81 0.85 -2.46 -7.92
C ASP A 81 -0.19 -3.57 -7.85
N TYR A 82 -1.45 -3.18 -7.90
CA TYR A 82 -2.57 -4.05 -7.57
C TYR A 82 -2.70 -5.21 -8.56
N GLU A 83 -2.47 -4.97 -9.84
CA GLU A 83 -2.51 -6.04 -10.83
C GLU A 83 -1.48 -7.12 -10.52
N SER A 84 -0.22 -6.73 -10.29
CA SER A 84 0.84 -7.67 -9.93
C SER A 84 0.54 -8.38 -8.61
N PHE A 85 0.03 -7.63 -7.63
CA PHE A 85 -0.29 -8.14 -6.29
C PHE A 85 -1.36 -9.24 -6.34
N ILE A 86 -2.42 -9.02 -7.13
CA ILE A 86 -3.55 -9.95 -7.20
C ILE A 86 -3.28 -11.10 -8.16
N THR A 87 -2.75 -10.82 -9.35
CA THR A 87 -2.56 -11.84 -10.39
C THR A 87 -1.21 -12.55 -10.31
N LYS A 88 -0.30 -12.04 -9.48
CA LYS A 88 1.04 -12.60 -9.25
C LYS A 88 1.91 -12.60 -10.52
N ILE A 89 1.66 -11.65 -11.42
CA ILE A 89 2.52 -11.44 -12.59
C ILE A 89 3.59 -10.39 -12.27
N PRO A 90 4.75 -10.43 -12.94
CA PRO A 90 5.80 -9.43 -12.73
C PRO A 90 5.30 -8.00 -12.99
N SER A 91 5.68 -7.07 -12.13
CA SER A 91 5.32 -5.66 -12.28
C SER A 91 6.06 -5.02 -13.43
N GLN A 92 5.39 -4.12 -14.13
CA GLN A 92 5.99 -3.27 -15.14
C GLN A 92 6.45 -1.93 -14.55
N LYS A 93 6.24 -1.74 -13.26
CA LYS A 93 6.56 -0.49 -12.55
C LYS A 93 7.73 -0.69 -11.62
N THR A 94 8.48 0.41 -11.40
CA THR A 94 9.45 0.52 -10.33
C THR A 94 8.96 1.56 -9.35
N ILE A 95 9.07 1.27 -8.05
CA ILE A 95 8.69 2.19 -6.97
C ILE A 95 9.94 2.45 -6.14
N VAL A 96 10.31 3.72 -6.01
CA VAL A 96 11.54 4.13 -5.34
C VAL A 96 11.24 5.21 -4.30
N ALA A 97 11.98 5.19 -3.19
CA ALA A 97 11.87 6.20 -2.16
C ALA A 97 12.62 7.47 -2.58
N LEU A 98 11.92 8.61 -2.58
CA LEU A 98 12.52 9.90 -2.88
C LEU A 98 13.13 10.56 -1.65
N GLU A 99 12.79 10.09 -0.46
CA GLU A 99 13.35 10.49 0.81
C GLU A 99 13.25 9.33 1.77
N ASP A 100 13.83 9.45 2.97
CA ASP A 100 13.70 8.40 3.98
C ASP A 100 12.22 8.17 4.27
N THR A 101 11.76 6.92 4.13
CA THR A 101 10.35 6.57 4.11
C THR A 101 10.05 5.46 5.10
N VAL A 102 8.96 5.62 5.83
CA VAL A 102 8.43 4.62 6.76
C VAL A 102 7.12 4.09 6.21
N LEU A 103 7.06 2.79 6.03
CA LEU A 103 5.87 2.11 5.51
C LEU A 103 5.37 1.10 6.53
N GLN A 104 4.10 0.77 6.42
CA GLN A 104 3.52 -0.41 7.08
C GLN A 104 2.94 -1.26 5.97
N MET A 105 3.34 -2.53 5.92
CA MET A 105 3.00 -3.42 4.82
C MET A 105 2.25 -4.64 5.29
N ILE A 106 1.35 -5.12 4.44
CA ILE A 106 0.57 -6.32 4.70
C ILE A 106 0.70 -7.25 3.50
N SER A 107 0.97 -8.55 3.76
CA SER A 107 1.06 -9.56 2.71
C SER A 107 -0.33 -9.87 2.15
N TYR A 108 -0.37 -10.50 0.97
CA TYR A 108 -1.62 -10.95 0.38
C TYR A 108 -2.39 -11.86 1.35
N ALA A 109 -1.72 -12.84 1.95
CA ALA A 109 -2.35 -13.76 2.88
C ALA A 109 -2.94 -13.04 4.11
N ASN A 110 -2.20 -12.09 4.66
CA ASN A 110 -2.68 -11.33 5.82
C ASN A 110 -3.77 -10.31 5.43
N LEU A 111 -3.78 -9.83 4.20
CA LEU A 111 -4.88 -8.99 3.73
C LEU A 111 -6.18 -9.80 3.64
N GLN A 112 -6.10 -11.08 3.23
CA GLN A 112 -7.27 -11.96 3.26
C GLN A 112 -7.75 -12.19 4.69
N ARG A 113 -6.83 -12.30 5.65
CA ARG A 113 -7.20 -12.38 7.06
C ARG A 113 -7.87 -11.10 7.53
N PHE A 114 -7.37 -9.95 7.12
CA PHE A 114 -7.99 -8.65 7.41
C PHE A 114 -9.46 -8.65 6.96
N TYR A 115 -9.71 -9.07 5.74
CA TYR A 115 -11.08 -9.11 5.19
C TYR A 115 -12.00 -10.04 5.98
N LYS A 116 -11.48 -11.16 6.50
CA LYS A 116 -12.28 -12.15 7.22
C LYS A 116 -12.44 -11.81 8.71
N GLU A 117 -11.39 -11.31 9.35
CA GLU A 117 -11.33 -11.22 10.81
C GLU A 117 -11.66 -9.82 11.34
N ILE A 118 -11.45 -8.77 10.54
CA ILE A 118 -11.93 -7.42 10.89
C ILE A 118 -13.41 -7.37 10.54
N GLU A 119 -14.23 -6.86 11.47
CA GLU A 119 -15.69 -6.89 11.32
C GLU A 119 -16.15 -6.27 10.00
N ASP A 120 -15.67 -5.08 9.67
CA ASP A 120 -15.99 -4.40 8.41
C ASP A 120 -14.85 -4.51 7.39
N GLY A 121 -14.06 -5.57 7.46
CA GLY A 121 -12.86 -5.72 6.63
C GLY A 121 -13.14 -5.69 5.14
N GLU A 122 -14.14 -6.44 4.69
CA GLU A 122 -14.51 -6.47 3.25
C GLU A 122 -15.06 -5.13 2.80
N ARG A 123 -15.79 -4.45 3.67
CA ARG A 123 -16.32 -3.11 3.38
C ARG A 123 -15.17 -2.12 3.18
N PHE A 124 -14.15 -2.19 4.01
CA PHE A 124 -12.96 -1.37 3.82
C PHE A 124 -12.36 -1.58 2.43
N GLY A 125 -12.17 -2.84 2.04
CA GLY A 125 -11.63 -3.18 0.72
C GLY A 125 -12.49 -2.63 -0.42
N ARG A 126 -13.80 -2.80 -0.33
CA ARG A 126 -14.71 -2.30 -1.35
C ARG A 126 -14.66 -0.78 -1.47
N LEU A 127 -14.74 -0.07 -0.33
CA LEU A 127 -14.73 1.39 -0.33
C LEU A 127 -13.41 1.95 -0.88
N LEU A 128 -12.30 1.32 -0.52
CA LEU A 128 -10.98 1.74 -1.01
C LEU A 128 -10.87 1.53 -2.52
N LEU A 129 -11.34 0.39 -3.02
CA LEU A 129 -11.32 0.10 -4.45
C LEU A 129 -12.24 1.04 -5.24
N GLU A 130 -13.42 1.36 -4.70
CA GLU A 130 -14.33 2.32 -5.33
C GLU A 130 -13.67 3.68 -5.45
N GLU A 131 -13.04 4.16 -4.37
CA GLU A 131 -12.33 5.43 -4.37
C GLU A 131 -11.20 5.45 -5.39
N THR A 132 -10.41 4.38 -5.41
CA THR A 132 -9.29 4.24 -6.32
C THR A 132 -9.76 4.22 -7.78
N PHE A 133 -10.83 3.50 -8.07
CA PHE A 133 -11.40 3.41 -9.41
C PHE A 133 -11.91 4.77 -9.88
N ILE A 134 -12.63 5.49 -9.03
CA ILE A 134 -13.13 6.82 -9.37
C ILE A 134 -11.99 7.78 -9.68
N LYS A 135 -10.92 7.77 -8.89
CA LYS A 135 -9.74 8.61 -9.15
C LYS A 135 -9.09 8.28 -10.49
N ALA A 136 -9.09 7.01 -10.88
CA ALA A 136 -8.44 6.57 -12.12
C ALA A 136 -9.16 7.06 -13.38
N ILE A 137 -10.45 7.39 -13.29
CA ILE A 137 -11.24 7.82 -14.44
C ILE A 137 -11.46 9.34 -14.49
N GLN A 138 -10.86 10.09 -13.56
CA GLN A 138 -10.96 11.56 -13.53
C GLN A 138 -9.92 12.24 -14.43
#